data_5386e4712b4c22eb925016ac49a99e9a
#
_entry.id   5386e4712b4c22eb925016ac49a99e9a
#
_cell.length_a   1.000
_cell.length_b   1.000
_cell.length_c   1.000
_cell.angle_alpha   90.00
_cell.angle_beta   90.00
_cell.angle_gamma   90.00
#
_symmetry.space_group_name_H-M   'P 1'
#
loop_
_entity.id
_entity.type
_entity.pdbx_description
1 polymer ?
#
loop_
_entity_poly.entity_id
_entity_poly.type
_entity_poly.pdbx_seq_one_letter_code
_entity_poly.pdbx_strand_id
1 'polypeptide(L)'
;MATKLATYVYLLVDPRTGRPFFVGRGRGDRCFRHVREARSGAKGSATEAKYPMLERIRAIEKQGRPVRIDVLRYGLSRDDALMVEASVSEALGLGTKELGGQRLPAVEVSSVLAKRVKFKRAHQVVICRIGPIGADPSYETARHGWRIGQRWTDLASVRAPKWVVLVVGDMVTGVHRIEGWEPTEGRGPGRYSFAGPPDRELERRYVGKSVAPYLGPASQSPVTYVWCGPHWVNSPR
;
A
#
# COMPACT_ATOMS: atom_id res chain seq x y z
N MET A 1 4.40 38.14 17.64
CA MET A 1 4.01 36.71 17.51
C MET A 1 5.10 35.85 16.88
N ALA A 2 5.91 36.38 16.01
CA ALA A 2 6.78 35.63 15.12
C ALA A 2 7.88 34.76 15.78
N THR A 3 8.46 35.17 16.87
CA THR A 3 9.63 34.50 17.47
C THR A 3 9.29 33.41 18.50
N LYS A 4 8.06 33.34 19.00
CA LYS A 4 7.65 32.41 20.07
C LYS A 4 7.04 31.09 19.59
N LEU A 5 6.54 31.03 18.35
CA LEU A 5 5.83 29.84 17.88
C LEU A 5 6.73 28.79 17.21
N ALA A 6 8.00 29.11 16.94
CA ALA A 6 8.91 28.27 16.15
C ALA A 6 8.25 27.85 14.81
N THR A 7 8.30 26.58 14.44
CA THR A 7 7.52 26.09 13.31
C THR A 7 6.14 25.62 13.81
N TYR A 8 5.10 25.90 13.04
CA TYR A 8 3.74 25.53 13.39
C TYR A 8 2.98 24.99 12.18
N VAL A 9 1.91 24.24 12.47
CA VAL A 9 0.94 23.78 11.47
C VAL A 9 -0.38 24.50 11.74
N TYR A 10 -1.05 24.97 10.68
CA TYR A 10 -2.28 25.73 10.74
C TYR A 10 -3.31 25.25 9.72
N LEU A 11 -4.55 25.56 10.01
CA LEU A 11 -5.71 25.30 9.17
C LEU A 11 -6.32 26.61 8.68
N LEU A 12 -6.77 26.63 7.42
CA LEU A 12 -7.74 27.59 6.97
C LEU A 12 -9.12 26.94 7.02
N VAL A 13 -10.04 27.56 7.76
CA VAL A 13 -11.36 27.03 8.05
C VAL A 13 -12.41 27.94 7.45
N ASP A 14 -13.37 27.35 6.75
CA ASP A 14 -14.52 28.07 6.23
C ASP A 14 -15.50 28.36 7.38
N PRO A 15 -15.68 29.63 7.76
CA PRO A 15 -16.53 29.98 8.91
C PRO A 15 -18.01 29.67 8.68
N ARG A 16 -18.42 29.41 7.45
CA ARG A 16 -19.83 29.10 7.10
C ARG A 16 -20.17 27.65 7.45
N THR A 17 -19.19 26.75 7.33
CA THR A 17 -19.37 25.31 7.50
C THR A 17 -18.60 24.74 8.67
N GLY A 18 -17.65 25.49 9.22
CA GLY A 18 -16.71 25.01 10.23
C GLY A 18 -15.67 24.02 9.70
N ARG A 19 -15.64 23.76 8.39
CA ARG A 19 -14.76 22.75 7.80
C ARG A 19 -13.42 23.33 7.36
N PRO A 20 -12.30 22.70 7.69
CA PRO A 20 -11.01 23.03 7.13
C PRO A 20 -11.00 22.79 5.61
N PHE A 21 -10.33 23.67 4.87
CA PHE A 21 -10.14 23.52 3.43
C PHE A 21 -8.68 23.65 3.00
N PHE A 22 -7.79 23.92 3.94
CA PHE A 22 -6.37 23.96 3.70
C PHE A 22 -5.59 23.66 4.98
N VAL A 23 -4.50 22.92 4.84
CA VAL A 23 -3.51 22.68 5.88
C VAL A 23 -2.17 23.22 5.39
N GLY A 24 -1.46 23.92 6.24
CA GLY A 24 -0.14 24.43 5.91
C GLY A 24 0.77 24.52 7.13
N ARG A 25 2.07 24.57 6.87
CA ARG A 25 3.07 24.83 7.90
C ARG A 25 3.73 26.18 7.67
N GLY A 26 4.21 26.79 8.73
CA GLY A 26 4.82 28.10 8.66
C GLY A 26 5.65 28.48 9.87
N ARG A 27 6.29 29.63 9.74
CA ARG A 27 6.95 30.38 10.79
C ARG A 27 6.49 31.81 10.74
N GLY A 28 6.55 32.52 11.85
CA GLY A 28 6.17 33.91 11.91
C GLY A 28 4.68 34.14 11.55
N ASP A 29 4.43 35.02 10.61
CA ASP A 29 3.09 35.41 10.14
C ASP A 29 2.61 34.67 8.87
N ARG A 30 3.28 33.58 8.52
CA ARG A 30 3.01 32.84 7.26
C ARG A 30 1.55 32.38 7.12
N CYS A 31 0.87 32.05 8.22
CA CYS A 31 -0.53 31.65 8.19
C CYS A 31 -1.47 32.72 7.62
N PHE A 32 -1.10 33.99 7.75
CA PHE A 32 -1.89 35.11 7.21
C PHE A 32 -1.58 35.43 5.74
N ARG A 33 -0.51 34.86 5.20
CA ARG A 33 -0.03 35.20 3.86
C ARG A 33 -1.06 34.88 2.78
N HIS A 34 -1.71 33.75 2.85
CA HIS A 34 -2.68 33.34 1.83
C HIS A 34 -3.90 34.26 1.78
N VAL A 35 -4.35 34.73 2.95
CA VAL A 35 -5.45 35.70 3.03
C VAL A 35 -5.01 37.04 2.44
N ARG A 36 -3.78 37.49 2.73
CA ARG A 36 -3.22 38.73 2.13
C ARG A 36 -3.06 38.60 0.60
N GLU A 37 -2.54 37.45 0.11
CA GLU A 37 -2.44 37.16 -1.32
C GLU A 37 -3.80 37.16 -2.01
N ALA A 38 -4.81 36.56 -1.39
CA ALA A 38 -6.17 36.54 -1.93
C ALA A 38 -6.76 37.96 -2.09
N ARG A 39 -6.50 38.84 -1.12
CA ARG A 39 -6.99 40.25 -1.10
C ARG A 39 -6.24 41.16 -2.08
N SER A 40 -4.95 40.94 -2.27
CA SER A 40 -4.12 41.81 -3.14
C SER A 40 -4.43 41.67 -4.61
N GLY A 41 -5.23 40.68 -5.04
CA GLY A 41 -5.58 40.46 -6.43
C GLY A 41 -4.40 40.09 -7.36
N ALA A 42 -3.22 39.89 -6.80
CA ALA A 42 -2.00 39.60 -7.55
C ALA A 42 -2.15 38.30 -8.36
N LYS A 43 -2.32 38.42 -9.66
CA LYS A 43 -2.36 37.30 -10.63
C LYS A 43 -0.97 36.76 -10.97
N GLY A 44 0.09 37.25 -10.34
CA GLY A 44 1.48 36.91 -10.68
C GLY A 44 2.07 35.86 -9.74
N SER A 45 2.65 34.81 -10.29
CA SER A 45 3.49 33.77 -9.65
C SER A 45 2.85 32.73 -8.73
N ALA A 46 1.53 32.64 -8.66
CA ALA A 46 0.95 31.45 -8.01
C ALA A 46 1.00 30.25 -8.95
N THR A 47 1.63 29.17 -8.57
CA THR A 47 1.49 27.88 -9.27
C THR A 47 0.03 27.51 -9.35
N GLU A 48 -0.44 26.94 -10.46
CA GLU A 48 -1.84 26.54 -10.72
C GLU A 48 -2.50 25.82 -9.53
N ALA A 49 -1.72 25.05 -8.76
CA ALA A 49 -2.17 24.35 -7.54
C ALA A 49 -2.65 25.28 -6.40
N LYS A 50 -2.33 26.56 -6.42
CA LYS A 50 -2.76 27.53 -5.39
C LYS A 50 -4.09 28.22 -5.73
N TYR A 51 -4.48 28.26 -6.98
CA TYR A 51 -5.66 28.99 -7.42
C TYR A 51 -6.95 28.60 -6.69
N PRO A 52 -7.30 27.30 -6.57
CA PRO A 52 -8.57 26.92 -5.93
C PRO A 52 -8.67 27.38 -4.47
N MET A 53 -7.56 27.37 -3.74
CA MET A 53 -7.52 27.83 -2.35
C MET A 53 -7.73 29.35 -2.26
N LEU A 54 -7.04 30.13 -3.09
CA LEU A 54 -7.18 31.61 -3.10
C LEU A 54 -8.57 32.03 -3.53
N GLU A 55 -9.15 31.37 -4.53
CA GLU A 55 -10.54 31.59 -4.97
C GLU A 55 -11.53 31.30 -3.84
N ARG A 56 -11.31 30.22 -3.08
CA ARG A 56 -12.16 29.89 -1.96
C ARG A 56 -12.09 30.95 -0.86
N ILE A 57 -10.89 31.48 -0.55
CA ILE A 57 -10.73 32.60 0.39
C ILE A 57 -11.53 33.81 -0.10
N ARG A 58 -11.40 34.21 -1.37
CA ARG A 58 -12.14 35.34 -1.95
C ARG A 58 -13.66 35.14 -1.89
N ALA A 59 -14.14 33.93 -2.21
CA ALA A 59 -15.56 33.60 -2.16
C ALA A 59 -16.14 33.68 -0.74
N ILE A 60 -15.35 33.30 0.27
CA ILE A 60 -15.75 33.42 1.68
C ILE A 60 -15.80 34.89 2.10
N GLU A 61 -14.75 35.65 1.77
CA GLU A 61 -14.67 37.09 2.17
C GLU A 61 -15.67 37.96 1.44
N LYS A 62 -16.01 37.64 0.19
CA LYS A 62 -17.09 38.32 -0.55
C LYS A 62 -18.44 38.26 0.15
N GLN A 63 -18.65 37.25 0.99
CA GLN A 63 -19.86 37.10 1.80
C GLN A 63 -19.76 37.80 3.18
N GLY A 64 -18.77 38.68 3.36
CA GLY A 64 -18.58 39.46 4.58
C GLY A 64 -18.05 38.67 5.77
N ARG A 65 -17.55 37.47 5.58
CA ARG A 65 -17.03 36.63 6.66
C ARG A 65 -15.54 36.41 6.48
N PRO A 66 -14.68 36.75 7.47
CA PRO A 66 -13.24 36.45 7.38
C PRO A 66 -13.00 34.95 7.49
N VAL A 67 -12.03 34.44 6.70
CA VAL A 67 -11.54 33.06 6.85
C VAL A 67 -10.97 32.90 8.25
N ARG A 68 -11.37 31.83 8.95
CA ARG A 68 -10.80 31.48 10.26
C ARG A 68 -9.47 30.77 10.07
N ILE A 69 -8.47 31.18 10.85
CA ILE A 69 -7.12 30.59 10.84
C ILE A 69 -6.88 29.99 12.21
N ASP A 70 -6.76 28.67 12.25
CA ASP A 70 -6.51 27.92 13.47
C ASP A 70 -5.07 27.40 13.48
N VAL A 71 -4.28 27.68 14.52
CA VAL A 71 -3.00 27.06 14.74
C VAL A 71 -3.22 25.72 15.42
N LEU A 72 -2.96 24.64 14.69
CA LEU A 72 -3.19 23.28 15.16
C LEU A 72 -2.11 22.81 16.15
N ARG A 73 -0.86 23.09 15.83
CA ARG A 73 0.32 22.79 16.66
C ARG A 73 1.40 23.83 16.44
N TYR A 74 2.20 24.11 17.46
CA TYR A 74 3.34 25.03 17.42
C TYR A 74 4.51 24.46 18.22
N GLY A 75 5.67 25.09 18.14
CA GLY A 75 6.89 24.63 18.82
C GLY A 75 7.52 23.40 18.14
N LEU A 76 7.16 23.13 16.88
CA LEU A 76 7.63 21.97 16.15
C LEU A 76 9.00 22.19 15.52
N SER A 77 9.78 21.11 15.35
CA SER A 77 10.86 21.07 14.40
C SER A 77 10.31 21.20 12.96
N ARG A 78 11.19 21.40 11.99
CA ARG A 78 10.80 21.47 10.57
C ARG A 78 10.23 20.14 10.09
N ASP A 79 10.83 19.04 10.52
CA ASP A 79 10.46 17.68 10.07
C ASP A 79 9.17 17.22 10.75
N ASP A 80 9.02 17.50 12.05
CA ASP A 80 7.75 17.23 12.76
C ASP A 80 6.59 18.00 12.14
N ALA A 81 6.80 19.28 11.80
CA ALA A 81 5.77 20.10 11.16
C ALA A 81 5.40 19.55 9.77
N LEU A 82 6.35 18.97 9.03
CA LEU A 82 6.12 18.33 7.76
C LEU A 82 5.24 17.08 7.93
N MET A 83 5.57 16.24 8.90
CA MET A 83 4.80 15.01 9.19
C MET A 83 3.40 15.31 9.68
N VAL A 84 3.24 16.30 10.57
CA VAL A 84 1.92 16.73 11.06
C VAL A 84 1.07 17.32 9.93
N GLU A 85 1.64 18.20 9.09
CA GLU A 85 0.94 18.78 7.93
C GLU A 85 0.44 17.68 6.99
N ALA A 86 1.28 16.70 6.66
CA ALA A 86 0.93 15.60 5.77
C ALA A 86 -0.19 14.72 6.36
N SER A 87 -0.02 14.27 7.60
CA SER A 87 -0.98 13.40 8.28
C SER A 87 -2.36 14.05 8.42
N VAL A 88 -2.39 15.33 8.78
CA VAL A 88 -3.66 16.06 8.92
C VAL A 88 -4.31 16.32 7.56
N SER A 89 -3.51 16.67 6.55
CA SER A 89 -4.00 16.87 5.17
C SER A 89 -4.67 15.63 4.65
N GLU A 90 -4.04 14.48 4.86
CA GLU A 90 -4.56 13.18 4.44
C GLU A 90 -5.81 12.77 5.23
N ALA A 91 -5.81 12.95 6.55
CA ALA A 91 -6.96 12.64 7.40
C ALA A 91 -8.19 13.46 7.04
N LEU A 92 -8.01 14.71 6.59
CA LEU A 92 -9.08 15.62 6.17
C LEU A 92 -9.44 15.50 4.67
N GLY A 93 -8.76 14.64 3.90
CA GLY A 93 -9.00 14.50 2.47
C GLY A 93 -8.63 15.74 1.64
N LEU A 94 -7.67 16.55 2.11
CA LEU A 94 -7.26 17.81 1.47
C LEU A 94 -6.10 17.65 0.47
N GLY A 95 -5.88 16.44 -0.01
CA GLY A 95 -4.78 16.08 -0.90
C GLY A 95 -3.52 15.70 -0.12
N THR A 96 -2.69 14.88 -0.75
CA THR A 96 -1.41 14.43 -0.17
C THR A 96 -0.25 15.12 -0.86
N LYS A 97 0.73 15.55 -0.08
CA LYS A 97 2.09 15.73 -0.58
C LYS A 97 2.77 14.38 -0.46
N GLU A 98 3.44 13.94 -1.52
CA GLU A 98 4.23 12.71 -1.51
C GLU A 98 5.31 12.77 -0.42
N LEU A 99 5.00 12.20 0.71
CA LEU A 99 5.92 11.94 1.80
C LEU A 99 5.94 10.45 2.03
N GLY A 100 7.12 9.88 2.19
CA GLY A 100 7.24 8.48 2.59
C GLY A 100 6.40 8.20 3.84
N GLY A 101 5.75 7.03 3.89
CA GLY A 101 4.87 6.67 4.99
C GLY A 101 3.42 7.11 4.79
N GLN A 102 2.88 6.93 3.58
CA GLN A 102 1.47 7.19 3.26
C GLN A 102 0.52 6.38 4.15
N ARG A 103 -0.72 6.88 4.28
CA ARG A 103 -1.80 6.15 4.95
C ARG A 103 -1.99 4.77 4.33
N LEU A 104 -1.86 3.76 5.17
CA LEU A 104 -2.08 2.36 4.80
C LEU A 104 -3.20 1.78 5.65
N PRO A 105 -4.10 0.96 5.10
CA PRO A 105 -4.98 0.13 5.90
C PRO A 105 -4.15 -0.70 6.88
N ALA A 106 -4.60 -0.84 8.12
CA ALA A 106 -3.86 -1.60 9.14
C ALA A 106 -3.52 -3.03 8.69
N VAL A 107 -4.40 -3.62 7.87
CA VAL A 107 -4.20 -4.95 7.29
C VAL A 107 -3.02 -5.03 6.32
N GLU A 108 -2.61 -3.91 5.72
CA GLU A 108 -1.47 -3.83 4.78
C GLU A 108 -0.14 -3.55 5.49
N VAL A 109 -0.17 -3.03 6.73
CA VAL A 109 1.04 -2.70 7.48
C VAL A 109 1.92 -3.94 7.69
N SER A 110 1.31 -5.10 7.94
CA SER A 110 2.03 -6.37 8.07
C SER A 110 2.84 -6.72 6.83
N SER A 111 2.29 -6.48 5.63
CA SER A 111 2.97 -6.70 4.35
C SER A 111 4.17 -5.78 4.17
N VAL A 112 4.00 -4.48 4.49
CA VAL A 112 5.07 -3.47 4.36
C VAL A 112 6.23 -3.73 5.33
N LEU A 113 5.93 -4.17 6.56
CA LEU A 113 6.92 -4.41 7.60
C LEU A 113 7.51 -5.83 7.57
N ALA A 114 6.89 -6.76 6.82
CA ALA A 114 7.30 -8.15 6.79
C ALA A 114 8.70 -8.33 6.18
N LYS A 115 9.46 -9.23 6.78
CA LYS A 115 10.71 -9.71 6.16
C LYS A 115 10.40 -10.38 4.83
N ARG A 116 11.20 -10.10 3.81
CA ARG A 116 11.04 -10.70 2.49
C ARG A 116 11.52 -12.15 2.47
N VAL A 117 10.79 -13.00 1.79
CA VAL A 117 11.18 -14.40 1.57
C VAL A 117 12.42 -14.46 0.68
N LYS A 118 13.34 -15.38 1.01
CA LYS A 118 14.43 -15.82 0.12
C LYS A 118 14.32 -17.34 -0.03
N PHE A 119 13.70 -17.79 -1.12
CA PHE A 119 13.61 -19.22 -1.40
C PHE A 119 14.99 -19.79 -1.78
N LYS A 120 15.37 -20.91 -1.18
CA LYS A 120 16.54 -21.66 -1.61
C LYS A 120 16.26 -22.30 -2.98
N ARG A 121 17.30 -22.47 -3.80
CA ARG A 121 17.21 -23.18 -5.10
C ARG A 121 16.63 -24.59 -4.99
N ALA A 122 16.96 -25.30 -3.90
CA ALA A 122 16.40 -26.62 -3.62
C ALA A 122 14.88 -26.59 -3.36
N HIS A 123 14.33 -25.43 -3.00
CA HIS A 123 12.92 -25.27 -2.76
C HIS A 123 12.22 -24.79 -4.05
N GLN A 124 11.95 -25.74 -4.93
CA GLN A 124 11.18 -25.55 -6.15
C GLN A 124 9.72 -25.35 -5.74
N VAL A 125 9.25 -24.10 -5.74
CA VAL A 125 7.93 -23.77 -5.22
C VAL A 125 7.02 -23.21 -6.32
N VAL A 126 5.73 -23.46 -6.18
CA VAL A 126 4.69 -22.72 -6.85
C VAL A 126 3.99 -21.84 -5.81
N ILE A 127 4.00 -20.53 -6.04
CA ILE A 127 3.27 -19.56 -5.23
C ILE A 127 1.84 -19.50 -5.77
N CYS A 128 0.87 -19.72 -4.89
CA CYS A 128 -0.56 -19.65 -5.19
C CYS A 128 -1.17 -18.51 -4.37
N ARG A 129 -1.61 -17.43 -5.04
CA ARG A 129 -2.28 -16.29 -4.38
C ARG A 129 -3.77 -16.60 -4.25
N ILE A 130 -4.21 -16.80 -3.02
CA ILE A 130 -5.62 -17.13 -2.68
C ILE A 130 -6.53 -15.94 -2.97
N GLY A 131 -6.09 -14.73 -2.66
CA GLY A 131 -6.89 -13.52 -2.83
C GLY A 131 -6.23 -12.29 -2.21
N PRO A 132 -6.97 -11.18 -2.10
CA PRO A 132 -6.50 -10.00 -1.41
C PRO A 132 -6.35 -10.25 0.10
N ILE A 133 -5.76 -9.30 0.79
CA ILE A 133 -5.66 -9.34 2.26
C ILE A 133 -7.06 -9.47 2.86
N GLY A 134 -7.23 -10.43 3.80
CA GLY A 134 -8.54 -10.77 4.38
C GLY A 134 -9.23 -11.99 3.76
N ALA A 135 -8.68 -12.58 2.68
CA ALA A 135 -9.19 -13.85 2.16
C ALA A 135 -8.95 -15.00 3.15
N ASP A 136 -9.85 -16.00 3.10
CA ASP A 136 -9.72 -17.21 3.92
C ASP A 136 -8.51 -18.05 3.47
N PRO A 137 -7.48 -18.23 4.33
CA PRO A 137 -6.30 -18.99 4.01
C PRO A 137 -6.45 -20.50 4.28
N SER A 138 -7.67 -20.99 4.56
CA SER A 138 -7.87 -22.40 4.88
C SER A 138 -7.39 -23.31 3.76
N TYR A 139 -6.89 -24.51 4.12
CA TYR A 139 -6.42 -25.49 3.16
C TYR A 139 -7.49 -25.87 2.14
N GLU A 140 -8.72 -26.11 2.60
CA GLU A 140 -9.81 -26.52 1.73
C GLU A 140 -10.19 -25.44 0.70
N THR A 141 -10.19 -24.18 1.09
CA THR A 141 -10.40 -23.07 0.16
C THR A 141 -9.21 -22.91 -0.80
N ALA A 142 -8.00 -23.12 -0.30
CA ALA A 142 -6.77 -22.83 -1.01
C ALA A 142 -6.31 -23.93 -1.98
N ARG A 143 -6.77 -25.17 -1.81
CA ARG A 143 -6.26 -26.32 -2.60
C ARG A 143 -6.81 -26.40 -4.02
N HIS A 144 -7.92 -25.72 -4.33
CA HIS A 144 -8.70 -25.98 -5.53
C HIS A 144 -8.56 -24.94 -6.64
N GLY A 145 -8.61 -25.44 -7.89
CA GLY A 145 -8.88 -24.61 -9.07
C GLY A 145 -7.74 -23.79 -9.61
N TRP A 146 -6.52 -24.17 -9.32
CA TRP A 146 -5.33 -23.48 -9.82
C TRP A 146 -5.06 -23.78 -11.29
N ARG A 147 -4.78 -22.74 -12.08
CA ARG A 147 -4.35 -22.91 -13.47
C ARG A 147 -2.88 -23.32 -13.49
N ILE A 148 -2.64 -24.61 -13.54
CA ILE A 148 -1.31 -25.22 -13.56
C ILE A 148 -1.05 -25.79 -14.97
N GLY A 149 0.08 -25.43 -15.57
CA GLY A 149 0.47 -26.02 -16.84
C GLY A 149 0.74 -27.51 -16.67
N GLN A 150 0.21 -28.34 -17.58
CA GLN A 150 0.27 -29.83 -17.51
C GLN A 150 1.70 -30.35 -17.25
N ARG A 151 2.72 -29.75 -17.83
CA ARG A 151 4.14 -30.09 -17.60
C ARG A 151 4.58 -30.00 -16.13
N TRP A 152 3.83 -29.29 -15.29
CA TRP A 152 4.15 -29.09 -13.88
C TRP A 152 3.41 -30.04 -12.96
N THR A 153 2.49 -30.84 -13.52
CA THR A 153 1.72 -31.85 -12.76
C THR A 153 2.42 -33.20 -12.74
N ASP A 154 3.44 -33.38 -13.59
CA ASP A 154 4.32 -34.56 -13.56
C ASP A 154 5.35 -34.42 -12.43
N LEU A 155 5.10 -35.07 -11.31
CA LEU A 155 5.96 -35.03 -10.12
C LEU A 155 7.30 -35.75 -10.31
N ALA A 156 7.44 -36.62 -11.33
CA ALA A 156 8.69 -37.27 -11.68
C ALA A 156 9.69 -36.31 -12.34
N SER A 157 9.19 -35.18 -12.86
CA SER A 157 10.05 -34.17 -13.46
C SER A 157 10.92 -33.48 -12.40
N VAL A 158 12.24 -33.52 -12.60
CA VAL A 158 13.22 -32.80 -11.75
C VAL A 158 12.95 -31.29 -11.65
N ARG A 159 12.12 -30.75 -12.52
CA ARG A 159 11.77 -29.33 -12.64
C ARG A 159 10.40 -28.98 -12.10
N ALA A 160 9.61 -29.97 -11.72
CA ALA A 160 8.29 -29.76 -11.14
C ALA A 160 8.40 -29.04 -9.77
N PRO A 161 7.42 -28.22 -9.41
CA PRO A 161 7.35 -27.67 -8.07
C PRO A 161 7.14 -28.80 -7.05
N LYS A 162 7.85 -28.73 -5.96
CA LYS A 162 7.78 -29.70 -4.85
C LYS A 162 6.90 -29.19 -3.71
N TRP A 163 6.68 -27.90 -3.66
CA TRP A 163 5.87 -27.25 -2.62
C TRP A 163 4.94 -26.20 -3.20
N VAL A 164 3.74 -26.12 -2.64
CA VAL A 164 2.83 -24.99 -2.82
C VAL A 164 3.07 -24.02 -1.67
N VAL A 165 3.27 -22.76 -1.99
CA VAL A 165 3.30 -21.65 -1.04
C VAL A 165 2.01 -20.86 -1.20
N LEU A 166 1.16 -20.93 -0.18
CA LEU A 166 -0.10 -20.21 -0.14
C LEU A 166 0.11 -18.78 0.32
N VAL A 167 -0.52 -17.83 -0.37
CA VAL A 167 -0.29 -16.40 -0.16
C VAL A 167 -1.61 -15.65 -0.18
N VAL A 168 -1.81 -14.83 0.84
CA VAL A 168 -2.89 -13.84 0.91
C VAL A 168 -2.27 -12.45 0.76
N GLY A 169 -2.68 -11.69 -0.24
CA GLY A 169 -1.97 -10.50 -0.67
C GLY A 169 -0.58 -10.86 -1.20
N ASP A 170 0.46 -10.55 -0.43
CA ASP A 170 1.85 -10.97 -0.66
C ASP A 170 2.46 -11.74 0.53
N MET A 171 1.65 -12.04 1.56
CA MET A 171 2.08 -12.71 2.78
C MET A 171 1.90 -14.22 2.71
N VAL A 172 2.96 -14.97 3.03
CA VAL A 172 2.89 -16.42 3.13
C VAL A 172 2.02 -16.82 4.32
N THR A 173 0.99 -17.61 4.06
CA THR A 173 0.05 -18.14 5.06
C THR A 173 0.18 -19.64 5.29
N GLY A 174 0.77 -20.38 4.33
CA GLY A 174 1.00 -21.81 4.47
C GLY A 174 1.99 -22.32 3.43
N VAL A 175 2.61 -23.46 3.74
CA VAL A 175 3.50 -24.19 2.82
C VAL A 175 3.12 -25.66 2.87
N HIS A 176 2.78 -26.22 1.73
CA HIS A 176 2.36 -27.62 1.60
C HIS A 176 3.30 -28.37 0.67
N ARG A 177 3.63 -29.62 1.01
CA ARG A 177 4.32 -30.54 0.12
C ARG A 177 3.33 -30.95 -0.97
N ILE A 178 3.77 -31.04 -2.23
CA ILE A 178 2.94 -31.55 -3.30
C ILE A 178 3.14 -33.06 -3.38
N GLU A 179 2.06 -33.81 -3.14
CA GLU A 179 2.00 -35.27 -3.29
C GLU A 179 1.21 -35.66 -4.51
N GLY A 180 0.37 -34.77 -5.03
CA GLY A 180 -0.42 -35.00 -6.23
C GLY A 180 -1.07 -33.72 -6.77
N TRP A 181 -1.45 -33.80 -8.03
CA TRP A 181 -2.31 -32.84 -8.71
C TRP A 181 -3.50 -33.56 -9.30
N GLU A 182 -4.68 -33.14 -8.93
CA GLU A 182 -5.95 -33.69 -9.41
C GLU A 182 -6.68 -32.65 -10.28
N PRO A 183 -7.21 -33.02 -11.44
CA PRO A 183 -8.08 -32.12 -12.21
C PRO A 183 -9.23 -31.63 -11.35
N THR A 184 -9.51 -30.33 -11.37
CA THR A 184 -10.63 -29.76 -10.61
C THR A 184 -11.89 -29.85 -11.44
N GLU A 185 -12.85 -30.62 -10.96
CA GLU A 185 -14.16 -30.77 -11.62
C GLU A 185 -14.92 -29.44 -11.71
N GLY A 186 -15.67 -29.25 -12.79
CA GLY A 186 -16.57 -28.11 -12.98
C GLY A 186 -15.90 -26.77 -13.26
N ARG A 187 -14.54 -26.67 -13.30
CA ARG A 187 -13.83 -25.40 -13.51
C ARG A 187 -13.10 -25.27 -14.86
N GLY A 188 -13.32 -26.21 -15.78
CA GLY A 188 -12.74 -26.23 -17.12
C GLY A 188 -11.30 -26.78 -17.18
N PRO A 189 -10.75 -26.98 -18.39
CA PRO A 189 -9.47 -27.64 -18.60
C PRO A 189 -8.29 -26.84 -18.04
N GLY A 190 -7.25 -27.56 -17.61
CA GLY A 190 -5.99 -26.98 -17.12
C GLY A 190 -6.09 -26.42 -15.70
N ARG A 191 -7.16 -26.73 -14.95
CA ARG A 191 -7.28 -26.38 -13.55
C ARG A 191 -7.10 -27.63 -12.69
N TYR A 192 -6.26 -27.47 -11.67
CA TYR A 192 -5.86 -28.55 -10.79
C TYR A 192 -6.01 -28.14 -9.33
N SER A 193 -6.26 -29.16 -8.51
CA SER A 193 -6.19 -29.09 -7.05
C SER A 193 -4.93 -29.80 -6.61
N PHE A 194 -4.20 -29.26 -5.64
CA PHE A 194 -3.07 -29.98 -5.07
C PHE A 194 -3.50 -30.81 -3.87
N ALA A 195 -2.81 -31.91 -3.66
CA ALA A 195 -2.90 -32.74 -2.47
C ALA A 195 -1.53 -32.79 -1.80
N GLY A 196 -1.53 -32.75 -0.47
CA GLY A 196 -0.34 -32.93 0.33
C GLY A 196 -0.38 -32.21 1.68
N PRO A 197 0.37 -32.70 2.66
CA PRO A 197 0.41 -32.19 4.01
C PRO A 197 1.15 -30.85 4.12
N PRO A 198 0.89 -30.09 5.19
CA PRO A 198 1.70 -28.93 5.50
C PRO A 198 3.14 -29.34 5.83
N ASP A 199 4.11 -28.61 5.25
CA ASP A 199 5.53 -28.76 5.57
C ASP A 199 5.90 -27.87 6.73
N ARG A 200 5.90 -28.42 7.93
CA ARG A 200 6.12 -27.68 9.18
C ARG A 200 7.48 -27.00 9.28
N GLU A 201 8.51 -27.53 8.62
CA GLU A 201 9.83 -26.89 8.60
C GLU A 201 9.81 -25.63 7.72
N LEU A 202 9.24 -25.75 6.53
CA LEU A 202 9.15 -24.61 5.61
C LEU A 202 8.12 -23.60 6.07
N GLU A 203 7.04 -24.01 6.74
CA GLU A 203 6.10 -23.07 7.37
C GLU A 203 6.82 -22.19 8.40
N ARG A 204 7.56 -22.78 9.35
CA ARG A 204 8.35 -22.01 10.33
C ARG A 204 9.34 -21.06 9.66
N ARG A 205 9.81 -21.41 8.48
CA ARG A 205 10.78 -20.61 7.74
C ARG A 205 10.15 -19.47 6.98
N TYR A 206 8.99 -19.66 6.38
CA TYR A 206 8.42 -18.74 5.38
C TYR A 206 7.11 -18.07 5.79
N VAL A 207 6.25 -18.68 6.61
CA VAL A 207 4.99 -18.07 7.05
C VAL A 207 5.24 -16.73 7.75
N GLY A 208 4.39 -15.75 7.46
CA GLY A 208 4.51 -14.39 7.97
C GLY A 208 5.57 -13.54 7.26
N LYS A 209 6.16 -14.03 6.16
CA LYS A 209 7.08 -13.25 5.32
C LYS A 209 6.44 -12.89 3.99
N SER A 210 6.91 -11.81 3.38
CA SER A 210 6.41 -11.29 2.11
C SER A 210 7.13 -11.94 0.93
N VAL A 211 6.34 -12.38 -0.08
CA VAL A 211 6.83 -12.86 -1.38
C VAL A 211 6.86 -11.77 -2.45
N ALA A 212 6.65 -10.51 -2.08
CA ALA A 212 6.64 -9.38 -3.02
C ALA A 212 7.80 -9.38 -4.04
N PRO A 213 9.05 -9.77 -3.69
CA PRO A 213 10.14 -9.82 -4.67
C PRO A 213 9.92 -10.80 -5.83
N TYR A 214 9.01 -11.76 -5.68
CA TYR A 214 8.70 -12.77 -6.69
C TYR A 214 7.43 -12.46 -7.48
N LEU A 215 6.66 -11.46 -7.03
CA LEU A 215 5.45 -11.01 -7.69
C LEU A 215 5.80 -9.79 -8.56
N GLY A 216 5.62 -9.91 -9.87
CA GLY A 216 5.81 -8.76 -10.76
C GLY A 216 4.72 -7.69 -10.53
N PRO A 217 5.02 -6.41 -10.74
CA PRO A 217 4.07 -5.30 -10.50
C PRO A 217 2.78 -5.38 -11.33
N ALA A 218 2.80 -6.12 -12.44
CA ALA A 218 1.66 -6.34 -13.33
C ALA A 218 1.22 -7.81 -13.38
N SER A 219 1.66 -8.66 -12.46
CA SER A 219 1.32 -10.08 -12.51
C SER A 219 -0.15 -10.30 -12.14
N GLN A 220 -1.00 -10.41 -13.16
CA GLN A 220 -2.40 -10.82 -13.03
C GLN A 220 -2.54 -12.34 -12.75
N SER A 221 -1.47 -13.11 -12.95
CA SER A 221 -1.49 -14.55 -12.70
C SER A 221 -1.53 -14.83 -11.19
N PRO A 222 -2.51 -15.60 -10.71
CA PRO A 222 -2.54 -16.02 -9.31
C PRO A 222 -1.45 -17.08 -8.99
N VAL A 223 -0.72 -17.56 -10.00
CA VAL A 223 0.29 -18.62 -9.89
C VAL A 223 1.65 -18.11 -10.36
N THR A 224 2.68 -18.31 -9.55
CA THR A 224 4.06 -17.94 -9.88
C THR A 224 4.99 -19.10 -9.52
N TYR A 225 5.85 -19.51 -10.47
CA TYR A 225 6.82 -20.59 -10.26
C TYR A 225 8.18 -20.01 -9.88
N VAL A 226 8.80 -20.56 -8.84
CA VAL A 226 10.12 -20.14 -8.37
C VAL A 226 11.06 -21.34 -8.35
N TRP A 227 12.21 -21.21 -9.02
CA TRP A 227 13.21 -22.26 -9.20
C TRP A 227 12.70 -23.51 -9.96
N CYS A 228 11.61 -23.38 -10.71
CA CYS A 228 11.06 -24.43 -11.57
C CYS A 228 11.41 -24.16 -13.03
N GLY A 229 11.85 -25.19 -13.77
CA GLY A 229 12.11 -25.10 -15.21
C GLY A 229 13.49 -24.56 -15.61
N PRO A 230 13.79 -24.52 -16.93
CA PRO A 230 15.12 -24.17 -17.47
C PRO A 230 15.42 -22.67 -17.43
N HIS A 231 14.39 -21.83 -17.47
CA HIS A 231 14.51 -20.39 -17.42
C HIS A 231 14.03 -19.91 -16.07
N TRP A 232 14.94 -19.44 -15.25
CA TRP A 232 14.74 -18.90 -13.91
C TRP A 232 13.96 -17.58 -13.99
N VAL A 233 12.68 -17.66 -14.31
CA VAL A 233 11.80 -16.50 -14.39
C VAL A 233 11.37 -16.12 -12.99
N ASN A 234 12.08 -15.41 -12.26
CA ASN A 234 11.84 -14.79 -10.96
C ASN A 234 12.94 -15.06 -9.93
N SER A 235 14.19 -14.73 -10.31
CA SER A 235 15.13 -14.31 -9.28
C SER A 235 14.58 -13.06 -8.61
N PRO A 236 14.67 -12.91 -7.29
CA PRO A 236 14.28 -11.68 -6.62
C PRO A 236 15.07 -10.51 -7.23
N ARG A 237 14.38 -9.49 -7.66
CA ARG A 237 14.97 -8.21 -8.09
C ARG A 237 15.51 -7.45 -6.90
#